data_e774fe497f83fcfa31be9bdd14e1a5e7
#
_entry.id   e774fe497f83fcfa31be9bdd14e1a5e7
#
_cell.length_a   1.000
_cell.length_b   1.000
_cell.length_c   1.000
_cell.angle_alpha   90.00
_cell.angle_beta   90.00
_cell.angle_gamma   90.00
#
_symmetry.space_group_name_H-M   'P 1'
#
loop_
_entity.id
_entity.type
_entity.pdbx_description
1 polymer ?
#
loop_
_entity_poly.entity_id
_entity_poly.type
_entity_poly.pdbx_seq_one_letter_code
_entity_poly.pdbx_strand_id
1 'polypeptide(L)'
;FLVNFTVSASDPDGDAVTYEYTGQSADGYYAAGFHTVKVRAKDAYGAYSDWTDINFTVANSAPSTPIITRTPNGNSVLPNTPVTITASSTDPDGDAITYVWEGRPAQTSTYPLGKNTVRVKAVDAAGAESPWTAIVFFVADSTNGGGMTLTGPESVILENGIEGATITEYTFTVPPVSGHSGSDYGRVRGYNKNTRQWDQLDYQTTTNGITFSRTLAPGIYSKLEFYYYTNHNCMYNKSNITYSVKYYFE
;
A
#
# COMPACT_ATOMS: atom_id res chain seq x y z
N PHE A 1 -27.90 17.36 -10.32
CA PHE A 1 -27.78 18.16 -11.57
C PHE A 1 -28.90 19.17 -11.65
N LEU A 2 -28.58 20.42 -12.04
CA LEU A 2 -29.59 21.45 -12.30
C LEU A 2 -30.27 21.19 -13.65
N VAL A 3 -31.61 21.05 -13.64
CA VAL A 3 -32.43 20.85 -14.84
C VAL A 3 -33.43 21.98 -14.98
N ASN A 4 -33.42 22.65 -16.14
CA ASN A 4 -34.36 23.71 -16.46
C ASN A 4 -35.34 23.23 -17.54
N PHE A 5 -36.64 23.49 -17.33
CA PHE A 5 -37.68 23.14 -18.28
C PHE A 5 -38.10 24.39 -19.04
N THR A 6 -38.21 24.29 -20.35
CA THR A 6 -38.87 25.29 -21.19
C THR A 6 -40.18 24.67 -21.77
N VAL A 7 -41.30 25.28 -21.47
CA VAL A 7 -42.60 24.85 -21.93
C VAL A 7 -43.31 25.97 -22.67
N SER A 8 -44.15 25.61 -23.63
CA SER A 8 -44.99 26.56 -24.36
C SER A 8 -46.38 25.93 -24.60
N ALA A 9 -47.42 26.75 -24.52
CA ALA A 9 -48.77 26.41 -24.87
C ALA A 9 -49.45 27.64 -25.44
N SER A 10 -50.50 27.43 -26.24
CA SER A 10 -51.37 28.48 -26.75
C SER A 10 -52.80 28.20 -26.38
N ASP A 11 -53.52 29.23 -26.03
CA ASP A 11 -54.97 29.15 -25.79
C ASP A 11 -55.73 29.42 -27.10
N PRO A 12 -56.80 28.66 -27.43
CA PRO A 12 -57.57 28.85 -28.65
C PRO A 12 -58.24 30.21 -28.74
N ASP A 13 -58.61 30.80 -27.59
CA ASP A 13 -59.29 32.08 -27.50
C ASP A 13 -58.29 33.24 -27.36
N GLY A 14 -56.99 32.93 -27.30
CA GLY A 14 -55.90 33.90 -27.22
C GLY A 14 -55.60 34.39 -25.79
N ASP A 15 -56.11 33.70 -24.78
CA ASP A 15 -55.88 34.07 -23.39
C ASP A 15 -54.45 33.77 -22.93
N ALA A 16 -54.01 34.50 -21.90
CA ALA A 16 -52.71 34.28 -21.30
C ALA A 16 -52.73 32.95 -20.49
N VAL A 17 -51.68 32.13 -20.73
CA VAL A 17 -51.52 30.85 -20.04
C VAL A 17 -50.46 30.93 -18.98
N THR A 18 -50.67 30.21 -17.88
CA THR A 18 -49.72 29.90 -16.80
C THR A 18 -49.48 28.42 -16.73
N TYR A 19 -48.42 27.99 -16.05
CA TYR A 19 -48.06 26.58 -15.98
C TYR A 19 -48.05 26.08 -14.53
N GLU A 20 -48.61 24.91 -14.33
CA GLU A 20 -48.54 24.17 -13.08
C GLU A 20 -47.70 22.92 -13.27
N TYR A 21 -46.82 22.63 -12.30
CA TYR A 21 -45.95 21.49 -12.31
C TYR A 21 -46.25 20.57 -11.14
N THR A 22 -46.01 19.27 -11.33
CA THR A 22 -45.92 18.28 -10.25
C THR A 22 -44.74 17.37 -10.47
N GLY A 23 -44.06 16.95 -9.38
CA GLY A 23 -42.81 16.20 -9.46
C GLY A 23 -41.57 17.04 -9.76
N GLN A 24 -41.73 18.37 -9.89
CA GLN A 24 -40.60 19.27 -10.06
C GLN A 24 -39.87 19.49 -8.72
N SER A 25 -38.55 19.40 -8.73
CA SER A 25 -37.73 19.80 -7.59
C SER A 25 -37.82 21.31 -7.37
N ALA A 26 -37.96 21.73 -6.10
CA ALA A 26 -38.15 23.14 -5.73
C ALA A 26 -36.88 24.01 -6.03
N ASP A 27 -35.70 23.41 -6.03
CA ASP A 27 -34.43 24.04 -6.32
C ASP A 27 -33.91 23.72 -7.73
N GLY A 28 -34.65 22.91 -8.51
CA GLY A 28 -34.27 22.47 -9.85
C GLY A 28 -33.18 21.39 -9.88
N TYR A 29 -32.71 20.90 -8.73
CA TYR A 29 -31.69 19.84 -8.66
C TYR A 29 -32.33 18.46 -8.61
N TYR A 30 -31.79 17.54 -9.38
CA TYR A 30 -32.22 16.15 -9.44
C TYR A 30 -31.04 15.23 -9.21
N ALA A 31 -31.25 14.19 -8.40
CA ALA A 31 -30.27 13.11 -8.20
C ALA A 31 -30.09 12.31 -9.49
N ALA A 32 -29.04 11.48 -9.54
CA ALA A 32 -28.87 10.54 -10.64
C ALA A 32 -30.07 9.57 -10.71
N GLY A 33 -30.49 9.22 -11.91
CA GLY A 33 -31.61 8.33 -12.17
C GLY A 33 -32.67 8.87 -13.10
N PHE A 34 -33.77 8.11 -13.24
CA PHE A 34 -34.91 8.47 -14.08
C PHE A 34 -35.91 9.34 -13.31
N HIS A 35 -36.35 10.42 -13.94
CA HIS A 35 -37.34 11.37 -13.37
C HIS A 35 -38.46 11.62 -14.32
N THR A 36 -39.64 11.89 -13.75
CA THR A 36 -40.83 12.34 -14.45
C THR A 36 -41.36 13.60 -13.77
N VAL A 37 -41.40 14.69 -14.53
CA VAL A 37 -42.10 15.93 -14.14
C VAL A 37 -43.32 16.06 -15.01
N LYS A 38 -44.48 16.40 -14.44
CA LYS A 38 -45.70 16.66 -15.21
C LYS A 38 -45.95 18.15 -15.24
N VAL A 39 -46.42 18.64 -16.36
CA VAL A 39 -46.82 20.04 -16.56
C VAL A 39 -48.19 20.11 -17.21
N ARG A 40 -48.99 21.08 -16.82
CA ARG A 40 -50.23 21.48 -17.53
C ARG A 40 -50.32 22.98 -17.64
N ALA A 41 -51.01 23.44 -18.66
CA ALA A 41 -51.38 24.83 -18.84
C ALA A 41 -52.67 25.18 -18.13
N LYS A 42 -52.82 26.42 -17.66
CA LYS A 42 -54.02 27.00 -17.08
C LYS A 42 -54.24 28.37 -17.70
N ASP A 43 -55.44 28.62 -18.26
CA ASP A 43 -55.83 29.90 -18.81
C ASP A 43 -56.17 30.94 -17.71
N ALA A 44 -56.58 32.16 -18.15
CA ALA A 44 -56.95 33.24 -17.26
C ALA A 44 -58.31 33.00 -16.58
N TYR A 45 -59.15 32.12 -17.09
CA TYR A 45 -60.50 31.78 -16.57
C TYR A 45 -60.50 30.54 -15.69
N GLY A 46 -59.35 29.85 -15.58
CA GLY A 46 -59.17 28.71 -14.70
C GLY A 46 -59.38 27.34 -15.35
N ALA A 47 -59.57 27.26 -16.71
CA ALA A 47 -59.56 25.97 -17.39
C ALA A 47 -58.16 25.40 -17.55
N TYR A 48 -58.05 24.10 -17.60
CA TYR A 48 -56.76 23.37 -17.59
C TYR A 48 -56.63 22.51 -18.86
N SER A 49 -55.42 22.42 -19.36
CA SER A 49 -55.07 21.36 -20.28
C SER A 49 -54.88 20.01 -19.56
N ASP A 50 -54.80 18.95 -20.35
CA ASP A 50 -54.30 17.66 -19.83
C ASP A 50 -52.84 17.79 -19.36
N TRP A 51 -52.45 16.88 -18.46
CA TRP A 51 -51.09 16.77 -18.02
C TRP A 51 -50.21 16.18 -19.12
N THR A 52 -49.03 16.79 -19.30
CA THR A 52 -47.98 16.29 -20.18
C THR A 52 -46.78 15.84 -19.32
N ASP A 53 -46.27 14.64 -19.61
CA ASP A 53 -45.13 14.08 -18.91
C ASP A 53 -43.84 14.53 -19.57
N ILE A 54 -42.93 15.04 -18.76
CA ILE A 54 -41.53 15.34 -19.14
C ILE A 54 -40.64 14.28 -18.49
N ASN A 55 -40.17 13.35 -19.29
CA ASN A 55 -39.32 12.24 -18.83
C ASN A 55 -37.86 12.55 -19.20
N PHE A 56 -36.98 12.41 -18.22
CA PHE A 56 -35.56 12.60 -18.45
C PHE A 56 -34.73 11.72 -17.50
N THR A 57 -33.47 11.47 -17.85
CA THR A 57 -32.52 10.73 -17.01
C THR A 57 -31.35 11.64 -16.67
N VAL A 58 -31.04 11.70 -15.39
CA VAL A 58 -29.80 12.30 -14.89
C VAL A 58 -28.73 11.21 -14.83
N ALA A 59 -27.65 11.37 -15.60
CA ALA A 59 -26.56 10.41 -15.61
C ALA A 59 -25.82 10.44 -14.26
N ASN A 60 -25.42 9.27 -13.78
CA ASN A 60 -24.56 9.13 -12.61
C ASN A 60 -23.09 9.31 -13.01
N SER A 61 -22.32 10.00 -12.19
CA SER A 61 -20.85 10.14 -12.33
C SER A 61 -20.19 9.28 -11.26
N ALA A 62 -19.12 8.60 -11.60
CA ALA A 62 -18.37 7.83 -10.64
C ALA A 62 -17.56 8.73 -9.68
N PRO A 63 -17.29 8.26 -8.46
CA PRO A 63 -16.43 8.97 -7.50
C PRO A 63 -15.02 9.19 -8.04
N SER A 64 -14.35 10.22 -7.52
CA SER A 64 -12.93 10.44 -7.80
C SER A 64 -12.07 9.29 -7.26
N THR A 65 -10.91 9.04 -7.89
CA THR A 65 -9.93 8.07 -7.38
C THR A 65 -9.53 8.42 -5.94
N PRO A 66 -9.60 7.49 -4.98
CA PRO A 66 -9.30 7.77 -3.58
C PRO A 66 -7.86 8.20 -3.35
N ILE A 67 -7.65 9.13 -2.43
CA ILE A 67 -6.35 9.46 -1.86
C ILE A 67 -6.15 8.61 -0.62
N ILE A 68 -5.09 7.81 -0.58
CA ILE A 68 -4.75 6.97 0.58
C ILE A 68 -3.78 7.72 1.48
N THR A 69 -4.04 7.68 2.79
CA THR A 69 -3.09 8.13 3.81
C THR A 69 -2.74 7.00 4.76
N ARG A 70 -1.49 6.97 5.22
CA ARG A 70 -0.97 5.95 6.12
C ARG A 70 -0.20 6.58 7.28
N THR A 71 -0.42 6.05 8.49
CA THR A 71 0.32 6.43 9.70
C THR A 71 0.79 5.17 10.42
N PRO A 72 2.08 5.02 10.77
CA PRO A 72 3.19 5.93 10.47
C PRO A 72 3.44 6.07 8.96
N ASN A 73 3.86 7.25 8.52
CA ASN A 73 4.30 7.49 7.14
C ASN A 73 5.76 7.03 6.95
N GLY A 74 6.30 7.15 5.72
CA GLY A 74 7.64 6.65 5.36
C GLY A 74 7.57 5.32 4.62
N ASN A 75 8.70 4.81 4.15
CA ASN A 75 8.73 3.61 3.29
C ASN A 75 8.65 2.30 4.09
N SER A 76 9.00 2.33 5.38
CA SER A 76 8.97 1.15 6.25
C SER A 76 8.42 1.43 7.64
N VAL A 77 7.96 0.37 8.30
CA VAL A 77 7.57 0.34 9.72
C VAL A 77 8.19 -0.86 10.40
N LEU A 78 8.36 -0.78 11.73
CA LEU A 78 8.85 -1.93 12.52
C LEU A 78 7.78 -3.02 12.66
N PRO A 79 8.18 -4.28 12.89
CA PRO A 79 7.25 -5.37 13.22
C PRO A 79 6.35 -5.01 14.39
N ASN A 80 5.14 -5.51 14.35
CA ASN A 80 4.10 -5.27 15.37
C ASN A 80 3.69 -3.80 15.56
N THR A 81 4.18 -2.88 14.70
CA THR A 81 3.71 -1.50 14.71
C THR A 81 2.29 -1.42 14.17
N PRO A 82 1.34 -0.84 14.92
CA PRO A 82 0.01 -0.59 14.38
C PRO A 82 0.08 0.43 13.23
N VAL A 83 -0.45 0.05 12.09
CA VAL A 83 -0.52 0.91 10.88
C VAL A 83 -1.97 1.28 10.64
N THR A 84 -2.25 2.57 10.63
CA THR A 84 -3.57 3.12 10.29
C THR A 84 -3.57 3.54 8.83
N ILE A 85 -4.55 3.04 8.05
CA ILE A 85 -4.72 3.39 6.65
C ILE A 85 -6.13 3.89 6.44
N THR A 86 -6.25 5.08 5.85
CA THR A 86 -7.52 5.73 5.52
C THR A 86 -7.53 6.16 4.06
N ALA A 87 -8.72 6.40 3.53
CA ALA A 87 -8.91 6.96 2.19
C ALA A 87 -9.92 8.08 2.22
N SER A 88 -9.78 9.00 1.27
CA SER A 88 -10.76 10.05 1.01
C SER A 88 -11.02 10.17 -0.49
N SER A 89 -12.25 10.43 -0.87
CA SER A 89 -12.72 10.63 -2.24
C SER A 89 -13.89 11.61 -2.23
N THR A 90 -14.21 12.18 -3.37
CA THR A 90 -15.37 13.04 -3.59
C THR A 90 -16.19 12.50 -4.74
N ASP A 91 -17.50 12.69 -4.65
CA ASP A 91 -18.43 12.35 -5.73
C ASP A 91 -18.89 13.64 -6.43
N PRO A 92 -18.89 13.70 -7.78
CA PRO A 92 -19.35 14.90 -8.51
C PRO A 92 -20.83 15.20 -8.32
N ASP A 93 -21.64 14.17 -8.04
CA ASP A 93 -23.07 14.29 -7.83
C ASP A 93 -23.46 14.51 -6.37
N GLY A 94 -22.46 14.42 -5.47
CA GLY A 94 -22.63 14.54 -4.03
C GLY A 94 -23.15 13.28 -3.37
N ASP A 95 -23.09 12.14 -4.05
CA ASP A 95 -23.55 10.87 -3.54
C ASP A 95 -22.67 10.35 -2.37
N ALA A 96 -23.29 9.56 -1.51
CA ALA A 96 -22.58 8.91 -0.41
C ALA A 96 -21.59 7.87 -0.94
N ILE A 97 -20.36 7.92 -0.44
CA ILE A 97 -19.26 7.07 -0.88
C ILE A 97 -19.01 5.95 0.13
N THR A 98 -18.83 4.75 -0.36
CA THR A 98 -18.29 3.60 0.36
C THR A 98 -16.95 3.20 -0.23
N TYR A 99 -16.09 2.50 0.56
CA TYR A 99 -14.76 2.09 0.12
C TYR A 99 -14.62 0.58 0.10
N VAL A 100 -14.13 0.06 -1.02
CA VAL A 100 -13.76 -1.36 -1.16
C VAL A 100 -12.26 -1.47 -1.05
N TRP A 101 -11.80 -2.29 -0.10
CA TRP A 101 -10.39 -2.45 0.25
C TRP A 101 -9.88 -3.84 -0.08
N GLU A 102 -8.62 -3.92 -0.50
CA GLU A 102 -7.87 -5.17 -0.57
C GLU A 102 -6.52 -5.00 0.15
N GLY A 103 -6.07 -6.07 0.81
CA GLY A 103 -4.82 -6.06 1.59
C GLY A 103 -4.87 -5.24 2.89
N ARG A 104 -6.05 -4.72 3.30
CA ARG A 104 -6.27 -4.00 4.55
C ARG A 104 -7.16 -4.82 5.47
N PRO A 105 -6.60 -5.53 6.49
CA PRO A 105 -7.41 -6.34 7.41
C PRO A 105 -8.40 -5.52 8.24
N ALA A 106 -7.97 -4.33 8.70
CA ALA A 106 -8.80 -3.35 9.40
C ALA A 106 -8.24 -1.94 9.18
N GLN A 107 -8.94 -0.90 9.65
CA GLN A 107 -8.45 0.48 9.55
C GLN A 107 -7.11 0.67 10.24
N THR A 108 -6.92 0.04 11.39
CA THR A 108 -5.63 -0.05 12.09
C THR A 108 -5.30 -1.52 12.30
N SER A 109 -4.16 -1.95 11.79
CA SER A 109 -3.70 -3.35 11.86
C SER A 109 -2.19 -3.42 11.90
N THR A 110 -1.67 -4.54 12.39
CA THR A 110 -0.28 -4.93 12.15
C THR A 110 -0.21 -5.71 10.83
N TYR A 111 0.93 -5.64 10.17
CA TYR A 111 1.16 -6.27 8.87
C TYR A 111 2.34 -7.24 8.95
N PRO A 112 2.36 -8.29 8.10
CA PRO A 112 3.45 -9.25 8.07
C PRO A 112 4.76 -8.61 7.60
N LEU A 113 5.88 -9.24 7.98
CA LEU A 113 7.20 -8.87 7.46
C LEU A 113 7.22 -8.90 5.93
N GLY A 114 7.95 -7.96 5.35
CA GLY A 114 8.13 -7.82 3.92
C GLY A 114 7.25 -6.76 3.28
N LYS A 115 7.08 -6.88 1.98
CA LYS A 115 6.28 -5.98 1.14
C LYS A 115 4.80 -6.16 1.39
N ASN A 116 4.13 -5.09 1.74
CA ASN A 116 2.69 -5.03 1.89
C ASN A 116 2.09 -4.08 0.87
N THR A 117 1.03 -4.51 0.21
CA THR A 117 0.28 -3.71 -0.76
C THR A 117 -1.15 -3.59 -0.28
N VAL A 118 -1.63 -2.37 -0.16
CA VAL A 118 -3.03 -2.07 0.16
C VAL A 118 -3.60 -1.24 -0.97
N ARG A 119 -4.75 -1.63 -1.49
CA ARG A 119 -5.46 -0.87 -2.52
C ARG A 119 -6.91 -0.61 -2.13
N VAL A 120 -7.46 0.45 -2.71
CA VAL A 120 -8.83 0.89 -2.45
C VAL A 120 -9.45 1.49 -3.71
N LYS A 121 -10.74 1.30 -3.85
CA LYS A 121 -11.60 2.05 -4.77
C LYS A 121 -12.79 2.62 -4.01
N ALA A 122 -13.35 3.71 -4.52
CA ALA A 122 -14.59 4.30 -4.04
C ALA A 122 -15.77 3.77 -4.85
N VAL A 123 -16.92 3.64 -4.22
CA VAL A 123 -18.19 3.22 -4.83
C VAL A 123 -19.26 4.16 -4.30
N ASP A 124 -20.05 4.76 -5.20
CA ASP A 124 -21.17 5.64 -4.85
C ASP A 124 -22.45 4.86 -4.49
N ALA A 125 -23.51 5.57 -4.16
CA ALA A 125 -24.80 4.99 -3.80
C ALA A 125 -25.51 4.34 -4.99
N ALA A 126 -25.22 4.74 -6.23
CA ALA A 126 -25.75 4.17 -7.46
C ALA A 126 -24.95 2.97 -7.98
N GLY A 127 -23.81 2.67 -7.36
CA GLY A 127 -22.94 1.53 -7.68
C GLY A 127 -21.84 1.84 -8.70
N ALA A 128 -21.64 3.10 -9.10
CA ALA A 128 -20.50 3.43 -9.95
C ALA A 128 -19.21 3.44 -9.15
N GLU A 129 -18.13 3.00 -9.78
CA GLU A 129 -16.85 2.73 -9.14
C GLU A 129 -15.75 3.63 -9.67
N SER A 130 -14.90 4.12 -8.77
CA SER A 130 -13.65 4.81 -9.15
C SER A 130 -12.59 3.82 -9.63
N PRO A 131 -11.53 4.29 -10.30
CA PRO A 131 -10.31 3.51 -10.44
C PRO A 131 -9.72 3.10 -9.09
N TRP A 132 -9.00 1.97 -9.08
CA TRP A 132 -8.21 1.55 -7.94
C TRP A 132 -7.00 2.47 -7.74
N THR A 133 -6.70 2.79 -6.48
CA THR A 133 -5.41 3.33 -6.07
C THR A 133 -4.74 2.40 -5.06
N ALA A 134 -3.42 2.44 -4.95
CA ALA A 134 -2.67 1.55 -4.08
C ALA A 134 -1.53 2.28 -3.38
N ILE A 135 -1.19 1.80 -2.18
CA ILE A 135 0.08 2.11 -1.51
C ILE A 135 0.86 0.84 -1.27
N VAL A 136 2.18 0.97 -1.30
CA VAL A 136 3.13 -0.08 -0.96
C VAL A 136 3.98 0.41 0.21
N PHE A 137 4.18 -0.45 1.19
CA PHE A 137 5.09 -0.19 2.31
C PHE A 137 5.71 -1.51 2.79
N PHE A 138 6.80 -1.40 3.53
CA PHE A 138 7.52 -2.54 4.05
C PHE A 138 7.40 -2.63 5.56
N VAL A 139 7.22 -3.85 6.07
CA VAL A 139 7.40 -4.15 7.49
C VAL A 139 8.73 -4.84 7.64
N ALA A 140 9.65 -4.21 8.32
CA ALA A 140 11.00 -4.71 8.46
C ALA A 140 11.54 -4.46 9.85
N ASP A 141 12.18 -5.47 10.41
CA ASP A 141 13.07 -5.27 11.53
C ASP A 141 14.31 -4.54 11.03
N SER A 142 14.73 -3.51 11.74
CA SER A 142 15.97 -2.79 11.40
C SER A 142 17.22 -3.67 11.57
N THR A 143 17.07 -4.76 12.31
CA THR A 143 18.12 -5.76 12.51
C THR A 143 17.50 -7.16 12.46
N ASN A 144 18.11 -8.02 11.65
CA ASN A 144 17.87 -9.46 11.73
C ASN A 144 19.10 -10.08 12.36
N GLY A 145 18.99 -10.56 13.60
CA GLY A 145 20.07 -11.19 14.35
C GLY A 145 19.72 -12.61 14.74
N GLY A 146 20.71 -13.48 14.70
CA GLY A 146 20.49 -14.87 15.08
C GLY A 146 21.78 -15.58 15.52
N GLY A 147 21.62 -16.55 16.42
CA GLY A 147 22.64 -17.56 16.70
C GLY A 147 22.55 -18.67 15.67
N MET A 148 23.68 -19.14 15.16
CA MET A 148 23.76 -20.26 14.25
C MET A 148 24.73 -21.33 14.72
N THR A 149 24.46 -22.56 14.32
CA THR A 149 25.39 -23.67 14.49
C THR A 149 26.05 -23.99 13.14
N LEU A 150 27.38 -23.87 13.05
CA LEU A 150 28.14 -24.30 11.87
C LEU A 150 28.74 -25.68 12.12
N THR A 151 28.63 -26.58 11.13
CA THR A 151 29.22 -27.94 11.17
C THR A 151 30.19 -28.12 10.02
N GLY A 152 31.49 -28.06 10.30
CA GLY A 152 32.54 -28.18 9.25
C GLY A 152 32.80 -26.88 8.51
N PRO A 153 33.41 -26.89 7.31
CA PRO A 153 33.52 -25.70 6.49
C PRO A 153 32.17 -25.37 5.87
N GLU A 154 31.40 -24.49 6.52
CA GLU A 154 30.05 -24.14 6.11
C GLU A 154 29.92 -22.64 5.82
N SER A 155 29.15 -22.35 4.79
CA SER A 155 28.70 -21.01 4.49
C SER A 155 27.23 -20.87 4.82
N VAL A 156 26.84 -19.74 5.36
CA VAL A 156 25.44 -19.35 5.53
C VAL A 156 25.12 -18.19 4.64
N ILE A 157 24.16 -18.37 3.76
CA ILE A 157 23.66 -17.32 2.89
C ILE A 157 22.40 -16.73 3.53
N LEU A 158 22.49 -15.47 3.94
CA LEU A 158 21.33 -14.70 4.36
C LEU A 158 20.75 -14.01 3.13
N GLU A 159 19.69 -14.58 2.62
CA GLU A 159 18.85 -13.86 1.66
C GLU A 159 17.98 -12.87 2.44
N ASN A 160 17.95 -11.60 1.98
CA ASN A 160 16.91 -10.73 2.49
C ASN A 160 15.58 -11.24 1.93
N GLY A 161 14.80 -11.94 2.70
CA GLY A 161 13.45 -12.37 2.33
C GLY A 161 12.47 -11.20 2.09
N ILE A 162 12.98 -9.97 1.96
CA ILE A 162 12.21 -8.73 1.89
C ILE A 162 12.50 -8.08 0.54
N GLU A 163 11.56 -8.18 -0.37
CA GLU A 163 11.67 -7.57 -1.70
C GLU A 163 11.84 -6.05 -1.59
N GLY A 164 12.83 -5.50 -2.30
CA GLY A 164 13.14 -4.06 -2.30
C GLY A 164 14.03 -3.60 -1.15
N ALA A 165 14.51 -4.52 -0.28
CA ALA A 165 15.46 -4.16 0.78
C ALA A 165 16.90 -4.39 0.35
N THR A 166 17.80 -3.57 0.89
CA THR A 166 19.25 -3.76 0.81
C THR A 166 19.87 -3.76 2.21
N ILE A 167 21.02 -4.39 2.34
CA ILE A 167 21.72 -4.52 3.62
C ILE A 167 22.65 -3.35 3.81
N THR A 168 22.55 -2.69 4.97
CA THR A 168 23.36 -1.51 5.29
C THR A 168 24.33 -1.70 6.44
N GLU A 169 24.15 -2.73 7.22
CA GLU A 169 25.08 -3.05 8.31
C GLU A 169 25.05 -4.54 8.61
N TYR A 170 26.19 -5.11 8.97
CA TYR A 170 26.23 -6.46 9.53
C TYR A 170 27.27 -6.56 10.63
N THR A 171 27.05 -7.51 11.52
CA THR A 171 28.02 -8.05 12.48
C THR A 171 27.99 -9.58 12.41
N PHE A 172 29.15 -10.20 12.32
CA PHE A 172 29.31 -11.64 12.36
C PHE A 172 30.40 -11.98 13.35
N THR A 173 30.09 -12.78 14.37
CA THR A 173 30.99 -13.11 15.46
C THR A 173 31.09 -14.62 15.65
N VAL A 174 32.30 -15.11 15.62
CA VAL A 174 32.69 -16.44 16.05
C VAL A 174 33.50 -16.28 17.33
N PRO A 175 32.99 -16.68 18.50
CA PRO A 175 33.69 -16.47 19.75
C PRO A 175 34.95 -17.32 19.86
N PRO A 176 35.94 -16.90 20.64
CA PRO A 176 37.14 -17.67 20.88
C PRO A 176 36.85 -18.98 21.61
N VAL A 177 37.65 -20.03 21.35
CA VAL A 177 37.58 -21.33 22.02
C VAL A 177 38.87 -21.62 22.76
N SER A 178 38.77 -21.92 24.04
CA SER A 178 39.90 -22.25 24.90
C SER A 178 40.68 -23.47 24.38
N GLY A 179 42.04 -23.37 24.28
CA GLY A 179 42.89 -24.47 23.86
C GLY A 179 42.99 -24.68 22.34
N HIS A 180 42.38 -23.81 21.53
CA HIS A 180 42.54 -23.83 20.07
C HIS A 180 43.89 -23.27 19.63
N SER A 181 44.60 -24.00 18.76
CA SER A 181 45.91 -23.60 18.26
C SER A 181 46.04 -23.68 16.73
N GLY A 182 44.94 -23.85 16.05
CA GLY A 182 44.88 -23.95 14.58
C GLY A 182 44.73 -22.61 13.88
N SER A 183 44.98 -22.58 12.58
CA SER A 183 44.70 -21.41 11.75
C SER A 183 43.29 -21.56 11.16
N ASP A 184 42.45 -20.62 11.51
CA ASP A 184 41.08 -20.52 11.01
C ASP A 184 40.98 -19.29 10.09
N TYR A 185 39.93 -19.25 9.30
CA TYR A 185 39.62 -18.03 8.60
C TYR A 185 38.11 -17.79 8.54
N GLY A 186 37.75 -16.52 8.54
CA GLY A 186 36.39 -16.07 8.28
C GLY A 186 36.36 -15.13 7.09
N ARG A 187 35.25 -15.12 6.40
CA ARG A 187 34.98 -14.13 5.36
C ARG A 187 33.51 -13.75 5.35
N VAL A 188 33.27 -12.53 4.85
CA VAL A 188 31.93 -12.06 4.51
C VAL A 188 31.92 -11.65 3.04
N ARG A 189 30.93 -12.14 2.28
CA ARG A 189 30.66 -11.69 0.91
C ARG A 189 29.27 -11.08 0.84
N GLY A 190 29.14 -10.04 0.00
CA GLY A 190 27.85 -9.44 -0.32
C GLY A 190 27.49 -9.68 -1.79
N TYR A 191 26.25 -10.06 -2.05
CA TYR A 191 25.74 -10.12 -3.43
C TYR A 191 25.32 -8.72 -3.87
N ASN A 192 26.10 -8.16 -4.77
CA ASN A 192 25.90 -6.84 -5.34
C ASN A 192 24.80 -6.91 -6.42
N LYS A 193 23.66 -6.27 -6.17
CA LYS A 193 22.51 -6.32 -7.10
C LYS A 193 22.76 -5.61 -8.44
N ASN A 194 23.71 -4.65 -8.44
CA ASN A 194 24.04 -3.86 -9.64
C ASN A 194 24.95 -4.63 -10.60
N THR A 195 25.97 -5.31 -10.06
CA THR A 195 26.91 -6.13 -10.86
C THR A 195 26.46 -7.57 -11.01
N ARG A 196 25.51 -8.04 -10.18
CA ARG A 196 25.05 -9.44 -10.06
C ARG A 196 26.18 -10.40 -9.70
N GLN A 197 27.16 -9.96 -8.93
CA GLN A 197 28.31 -10.72 -8.47
C GLN A 197 28.45 -10.66 -6.94
N TRP A 198 29.21 -11.62 -6.42
CA TRP A 198 29.57 -11.67 -5.02
C TRP A 198 30.88 -10.91 -4.77
N ASP A 199 30.80 -9.80 -4.07
CA ASP A 199 31.95 -9.01 -3.65
C ASP A 199 32.48 -9.54 -2.31
N GLN A 200 33.80 -9.63 -2.15
CA GLN A 200 34.37 -9.91 -0.84
C GLN A 200 34.36 -8.63 0.00
N LEU A 201 33.62 -8.67 1.10
CA LEU A 201 33.48 -7.53 2.02
C LEU A 201 34.54 -7.57 3.11
N ASP A 202 34.70 -8.71 3.77
CA ASP A 202 35.68 -8.93 4.82
C ASP A 202 36.31 -10.31 4.70
N TYR A 203 37.58 -10.40 5.12
CA TYR A 203 38.35 -11.62 5.22
C TYR A 203 39.43 -11.47 6.29
N GLN A 204 39.55 -12.46 7.16
CA GLN A 204 40.61 -12.50 8.19
C GLN A 204 40.98 -13.94 8.52
N THR A 205 42.27 -14.21 8.68
CA THR A 205 42.77 -15.41 9.34
C THR A 205 42.96 -15.14 10.83
N THR A 206 42.63 -16.14 11.64
CA THR A 206 42.75 -16.03 13.11
C THR A 206 43.14 -17.36 13.70
N THR A 207 43.68 -17.32 14.91
CA THR A 207 43.96 -18.51 15.71
C THR A 207 42.89 -18.78 16.76
N ASN A 208 42.05 -17.81 17.03
CA ASN A 208 41.03 -17.97 18.08
C ASN A 208 39.94 -16.89 18.01
N GLY A 209 38.83 -17.23 17.36
CA GLY A 209 37.69 -16.36 17.24
C GLY A 209 37.82 -15.22 16.24
N ILE A 210 36.72 -14.66 15.81
CA ILE A 210 36.70 -13.54 14.84
C ILE A 210 35.41 -12.73 14.99
N THR A 211 35.53 -11.42 14.76
CA THR A 211 34.35 -10.56 14.64
C THR A 211 34.53 -9.63 13.46
N PHE A 212 33.55 -9.66 12.53
CA PHE A 212 33.42 -8.66 11.50
C PHE A 212 32.24 -7.74 11.83
N SER A 213 32.42 -6.45 11.65
CA SER A 213 31.33 -5.48 11.75
C SER A 213 31.56 -4.38 10.70
N ARG A 214 30.55 -4.13 9.88
CA ARG A 214 30.70 -3.17 8.78
C ARG A 214 29.38 -2.48 8.43
N THR A 215 29.49 -1.18 8.16
CA THR A 215 28.42 -0.40 7.51
C THR A 215 28.61 -0.43 5.99
N LEU A 216 27.55 -0.65 5.26
CA LEU A 216 27.50 -0.73 3.81
C LEU A 216 26.70 0.43 3.22
N ALA A 217 27.04 0.85 2.02
CA ALA A 217 26.24 1.83 1.30
C ALA A 217 24.84 1.24 0.96
N PRO A 218 23.75 1.98 1.21
CA PRO A 218 22.40 1.57 0.82
C PRO A 218 22.30 1.29 -0.69
N GLY A 219 21.39 0.44 -1.08
CA GLY A 219 21.09 0.20 -2.49
C GLY A 219 22.01 -0.76 -3.22
N ILE A 220 23.00 -1.36 -2.56
CA ILE A 220 24.02 -2.17 -3.24
C ILE A 220 23.84 -3.67 -2.98
N TYR A 221 23.81 -4.10 -1.73
CA TYR A 221 23.86 -5.51 -1.38
C TYR A 221 22.50 -6.05 -0.96
N SER A 222 22.04 -7.14 -1.60
CA SER A 222 20.78 -7.79 -1.31
C SER A 222 20.90 -9.09 -0.51
N LYS A 223 22.08 -9.71 -0.48
CA LYS A 223 22.36 -10.94 0.26
C LYS A 223 23.74 -10.87 0.88
N LEU A 224 23.93 -11.56 2.02
CA LEU A 224 25.21 -11.78 2.63
C LEU A 224 25.50 -13.27 2.76
N GLU A 225 26.75 -13.64 2.58
CA GLU A 225 27.29 -14.95 2.92
C GLU A 225 28.30 -14.77 4.06
N PHE A 226 28.06 -15.42 5.18
CA PHE A 226 28.99 -15.57 6.28
C PHE A 226 29.62 -16.95 6.17
N TYR A 227 30.96 -16.99 6.14
CA TYR A 227 31.71 -18.23 6.03
C TYR A 227 32.80 -18.27 7.08
N TYR A 228 32.89 -19.39 7.81
CA TYR A 228 33.94 -19.64 8.76
C TYR A 228 34.50 -21.04 8.55
N TYR A 229 35.81 -21.13 8.43
CA TYR A 229 36.55 -22.38 8.25
C TYR A 229 37.50 -22.62 9.41
N THR A 230 37.50 -23.84 9.93
CA THR A 230 38.46 -24.30 10.93
C THR A 230 39.20 -25.52 10.38
N ASN A 231 40.53 -25.49 10.49
CA ASN A 231 41.38 -26.57 9.98
C ASN A 231 41.54 -27.74 10.96
N HIS A 232 40.90 -27.70 12.09
CA HIS A 232 41.05 -28.71 13.14
C HIS A 232 39.69 -29.25 13.61
N ASN A 233 39.69 -30.53 14.00
CA ASN A 233 38.54 -31.23 14.57
C ASN A 233 38.20 -30.72 16.04
N CYS A 234 38.35 -29.42 16.25
CA CYS A 234 37.97 -28.81 17.52
C CYS A 234 36.47 -28.81 17.62
N MET A 235 35.93 -29.33 18.71
CA MET A 235 34.52 -29.19 19.01
C MET A 235 34.24 -27.73 19.42
N TYR A 236 34.11 -26.88 18.42
CA TYR A 236 33.53 -25.56 18.62
C TYR A 236 32.16 -25.72 19.25
N ASN A 237 31.92 -25.02 20.36
CA ASN A 237 30.55 -24.87 20.85
C ASN A 237 29.83 -23.88 19.90
N LYS A 238 29.27 -24.44 18.85
CA LYS A 238 28.69 -23.78 17.68
C LYS A 238 27.47 -22.93 18.03
N SER A 239 26.92 -23.10 19.24
CA SER A 239 25.75 -22.37 19.72
C SER A 239 25.98 -20.88 20.00
N ASN A 240 27.25 -20.42 19.97
CA ASN A 240 27.60 -19.04 20.29
C ASN A 240 28.03 -18.20 19.07
N ILE A 241 27.98 -18.78 17.86
CA ILE A 241 28.20 -17.99 16.63
C ILE A 241 26.98 -17.13 16.42
N THR A 242 27.19 -15.82 16.27
CA THR A 242 26.08 -14.87 16.11
C THR A 242 26.27 -13.99 14.90
N TYR A 243 25.18 -13.58 14.33
CA TYR A 243 25.16 -12.54 13.31
C TYR A 243 24.03 -11.55 13.57
N SER A 244 24.18 -10.33 13.07
CA SER A 244 23.11 -9.36 12.94
C SER A 244 23.24 -8.63 11.59
N VAL A 245 22.11 -8.27 11.01
CA VAL A 245 22.03 -7.61 9.71
C VAL A 245 20.98 -6.52 9.77
N LYS A 246 21.34 -5.30 9.33
CA LYS A 246 20.37 -4.21 9.18
C LYS A 246 20.01 -4.01 7.71
N TYR A 247 18.76 -3.77 7.46
CA TYR A 247 18.20 -3.55 6.14
C TYR A 247 17.81 -2.09 5.94
N TYR A 248 17.90 -1.64 4.70
CA TYR A 248 17.38 -0.38 4.20
C TYR A 248 16.40 -0.65 3.06
N PHE A 249 15.29 0.05 3.04
CA PHE A 249 14.26 -0.04 2.00
C PHE A 249 14.34 1.19 1.11
N GLU A 250 14.42 0.98 -0.20
CA GLU A 250 14.41 2.02 -1.23
C GLU A 250 13.00 2.49 -1.56
#